data_78f97bc1981f5b5d3e74f4fc7e5fc467
#
_entry.id   78f97bc1981f5b5d3e74f4fc7e5fc467
#
_cell.length_a   1.000
_cell.length_b   1.000
_cell.length_c   1.000
_cell.angle_alpha   90.00
_cell.angle_beta   90.00
_cell.angle_gamma   90.00
#
_symmetry.space_group_name_H-M   'P 1'
#
loop_
_entity.id
_entity.type
_entity.pdbx_description
1 polymer ?
#
loop_
_entity_poly.entity_id
_entity_poly.type
_entity_poly.pdbx_seq_one_letter_code
_entity_poly.pdbx_strand_id
1 'polypeptide(L)'
;MKRECRFEQLDWEGLIPALKTNKVDVILASMNDTPERRESIAFTDPYYSNPGLFVRAAGSKVEPTAEGVKGKVVGVLRASIFDNYVTAKFPDADIQRFTSQEDANAAAVAGRVDLLFADKIVMDGFLQHDEGKNFEAVGETDDPEYFGAGIAIGVRKEDNALREDLNAALKAIKENGAYKKVNDKYFKYDISGGTTQ
;
A
#
# COMPACT_ATOMS: atom_id res chain seq x y z
N MET A 1 0.31 4.39 24.06
CA MET A 1 0.52 3.15 24.86
C MET A 1 1.91 3.24 25.50
N LYS A 2 2.08 2.80 26.75
CA LYS A 2 3.42 2.72 27.37
C LYS A 2 3.99 1.30 27.17
N ARG A 3 4.20 0.90 25.92
CA ARG A 3 4.75 -0.41 25.56
C ARG A 3 6.00 -0.21 24.71
N GLU A 4 7.00 -1.04 24.90
CA GLU A 4 8.17 -1.10 24.04
C GLU A 4 7.79 -1.80 22.74
N CYS A 5 8.23 -1.24 21.61
CA CYS A 5 8.03 -1.82 20.29
C CYS A 5 9.36 -2.31 19.73
N ARG A 6 9.35 -3.54 19.20
CA ARG A 6 10.44 -4.08 18.38
C ARG A 6 9.94 -4.19 16.95
N PHE A 7 10.75 -3.72 16.01
CA PHE A 7 10.42 -3.78 14.59
C PHE A 7 11.12 -4.97 13.96
N GLU A 8 10.33 -5.76 13.22
CA GLU A 8 10.79 -6.92 12.46
C GLU A 8 10.42 -6.73 11.00
N GLN A 9 11.41 -6.67 10.12
CA GLN A 9 11.18 -6.57 8.69
C GLN A 9 10.96 -7.97 8.11
N LEU A 10 9.87 -8.13 7.38
CA LEU A 10 9.46 -9.37 6.73
C LEU A 10 9.01 -9.10 5.30
N ASP A 11 9.13 -10.11 4.43
CA ASP A 11 8.55 -10.05 3.11
C ASP A 11 7.02 -9.94 3.20
N TRP A 12 6.41 -9.24 2.24
CA TRP A 12 4.99 -8.94 2.23
C TRP A 12 4.09 -10.17 2.45
N GLU A 13 4.35 -11.25 1.72
CA GLU A 13 3.59 -12.50 1.82
C GLU A 13 3.74 -13.20 3.19
N GLY A 14 4.80 -12.90 3.91
CA GLY A 14 5.10 -13.45 5.24
C GLY A 14 4.38 -12.75 6.39
N LEU A 15 3.80 -11.54 6.19
CA LEU A 15 3.25 -10.72 7.26
C LEU A 15 2.07 -11.39 7.98
N ILE A 16 1.03 -11.80 7.26
CA ILE A 16 -0.16 -12.47 7.85
C ILE A 16 0.20 -13.83 8.47
N PRO A 17 0.97 -14.70 7.82
CA PRO A 17 1.50 -15.92 8.47
C PRO A 17 2.26 -15.67 9.77
N ALA A 18 3.15 -14.65 9.80
CA ALA A 18 3.93 -14.31 11.00
C ALA A 18 3.04 -13.84 12.16
N LEU A 19 2.01 -13.05 11.87
CA LEU A 19 1.02 -12.63 12.87
C LEU A 19 0.24 -13.83 13.42
N LYS A 20 -0.24 -14.72 12.56
CA LYS A 20 -1.02 -15.92 12.96
C LYS A 20 -0.21 -16.93 13.75
N THR A 21 1.11 -16.99 13.55
CA THR A 21 2.03 -17.90 14.28
C THR A 21 2.68 -17.24 15.49
N ASN A 22 2.21 -16.07 15.92
CA ASN A 22 2.74 -15.31 17.06
C ASN A 22 4.24 -14.91 16.91
N LYS A 23 4.75 -14.84 15.70
CA LYS A 23 6.10 -14.31 15.43
C LYS A 23 6.12 -12.79 15.63
N VAL A 24 5.03 -12.13 15.28
CA VAL A 24 4.79 -10.71 15.54
C VAL A 24 3.42 -10.52 16.20
N ASP A 25 3.21 -9.40 16.90
CA ASP A 25 1.94 -9.09 17.58
C ASP A 25 1.03 -8.19 16.78
N VAL A 26 1.58 -7.40 15.87
CA VAL A 26 0.86 -6.49 14.98
C VAL A 26 1.51 -6.43 13.61
N ILE A 27 0.71 -6.09 12.60
CA ILE A 27 1.21 -5.71 11.27
C ILE A 27 1.01 -4.21 11.12
N LEU A 28 2.11 -3.46 11.00
CA LEU A 28 2.13 -2.02 10.73
C LEU A 28 2.95 -1.79 9.45
N ALA A 29 2.33 -2.04 8.29
CA ALA A 29 3.01 -2.13 7.01
C ALA A 29 2.15 -1.59 5.85
N SER A 30 1.42 -0.50 6.07
CA SER A 30 0.52 0.07 5.05
C SER A 30 -0.50 -0.93 4.49
N MET A 31 -0.97 -1.84 5.35
CA MET A 31 -1.88 -2.91 4.92
C MET A 31 -3.31 -2.41 4.85
N ASN A 32 -3.94 -2.52 3.68
CA ASN A 32 -5.35 -2.23 3.50
C ASN A 32 -6.23 -3.23 4.25
N ASP A 33 -7.24 -2.72 4.93
CA ASP A 33 -8.30 -3.48 5.58
C ASP A 33 -9.33 -3.92 4.52
N THR A 34 -9.16 -5.10 3.98
CA THR A 34 -10.04 -5.68 2.96
C THR A 34 -10.89 -6.83 3.51
N PRO A 35 -12.09 -7.10 2.94
CA PRO A 35 -12.91 -8.25 3.34
C PRO A 35 -12.15 -9.57 3.31
N GLU A 36 -11.35 -9.82 2.27
CA GLU A 36 -10.53 -11.01 2.13
C GLU A 36 -9.55 -11.19 3.31
N ARG A 37 -8.82 -10.13 3.68
CA ARG A 37 -7.87 -10.17 4.79
C ARG A 37 -8.56 -10.34 6.15
N ARG A 38 -9.78 -9.78 6.30
CA ARG A 38 -10.61 -9.96 7.49
C ARG A 38 -11.06 -11.43 7.71
N GLU A 39 -11.01 -12.26 6.69
CA GLU A 39 -11.21 -13.70 6.87
C GLU A 39 -10.08 -14.34 7.71
N SER A 40 -8.90 -13.78 7.69
CA SER A 40 -7.70 -14.31 8.34
C SER A 40 -7.30 -13.58 9.62
N ILE A 41 -7.42 -12.25 9.65
CA ILE A 41 -6.97 -11.38 10.75
C ILE A 41 -8.03 -10.33 11.07
N ALA A 42 -7.85 -9.57 12.15
CA ALA A 42 -8.64 -8.40 12.49
C ALA A 42 -7.81 -7.12 12.26
N PHE A 43 -8.51 -6.00 12.17
CA PHE A 43 -7.91 -4.69 11.95
C PHE A 43 -8.38 -3.67 12.99
N THR A 44 -7.54 -2.66 13.25
CA THR A 44 -7.94 -1.43 13.93
C THR A 44 -8.85 -0.60 13.04
N ASP A 45 -9.33 0.53 13.55
CA ASP A 45 -9.88 1.58 12.71
C ASP A 45 -8.80 2.06 11.74
N PRO A 46 -9.17 2.46 10.50
CA PRO A 46 -8.21 2.99 9.54
C PRO A 46 -7.56 4.27 10.07
N TYR A 47 -6.27 4.40 9.84
CA TYR A 47 -5.54 5.59 10.30
C TYR A 47 -5.04 6.47 9.16
N TYR A 48 -5.05 5.99 7.91
CA TYR A 48 -4.90 6.80 6.70
C TYR A 48 -5.51 6.12 5.47
N SER A 49 -5.65 6.89 4.39
CA SER A 49 -6.07 6.42 3.07
C SER A 49 -4.92 6.61 2.08
N ASN A 50 -4.75 5.65 1.20
CA ASN A 50 -3.67 5.65 0.23
C ASN A 50 -4.14 4.98 -1.07
N PRO A 51 -4.47 5.77 -2.11
CA PRO A 51 -4.87 5.22 -3.41
C PRO A 51 -3.70 4.49 -4.08
N GLY A 52 -4.00 3.70 -5.08
CA GLY A 52 -3.01 3.17 -6.01
C GLY A 52 -2.60 4.21 -7.03
N LEU A 53 -1.32 4.25 -7.37
CA LEU A 53 -0.75 5.14 -8.37
C LEU A 53 -0.10 4.33 -9.49
N PHE A 54 -0.48 4.63 -10.73
CA PHE A 54 0.19 4.11 -11.91
C PHE A 54 1.35 5.03 -12.31
N VAL A 55 2.49 4.42 -12.61
CA VAL A 55 3.72 5.12 -13.00
C VAL A 55 4.32 4.46 -14.23
N ARG A 56 4.73 5.26 -15.21
CA ARG A 56 5.39 4.82 -16.45
C ARG A 56 6.65 5.66 -16.73
N ALA A 57 7.47 5.21 -17.66
CA ALA A 57 8.57 6.02 -18.16
C ALA A 57 8.02 7.31 -18.82
N ALA A 58 8.66 8.45 -18.56
CA ALA A 58 8.26 9.74 -19.12
C ALA A 58 8.26 9.70 -20.65
N GLY A 59 7.18 10.20 -21.25
CA GLY A 59 6.97 10.17 -22.70
C GLY A 59 6.46 8.85 -23.26
N SER A 60 6.33 7.79 -22.46
CA SER A 60 5.61 6.57 -22.84
C SER A 60 4.15 6.91 -23.17
N LYS A 61 3.50 6.06 -23.98
CA LYS A 61 2.09 6.19 -24.37
C LYS A 61 1.21 5.12 -23.72
N VAL A 62 1.75 4.34 -22.80
CA VAL A 62 0.98 3.32 -22.10
C VAL A 62 0.03 4.01 -21.12
N GLU A 63 -1.27 3.76 -21.29
CA GLU A 63 -2.32 4.29 -20.42
C GLU A 63 -2.83 3.20 -19.47
N PRO A 64 -3.20 3.50 -18.21
CA PRO A 64 -3.72 2.53 -17.26
C PRO A 64 -5.20 2.19 -17.53
N THR A 65 -5.45 1.71 -18.73
CA THR A 65 -6.77 1.24 -19.20
C THR A 65 -6.62 -0.14 -19.78
N ALA A 66 -7.69 -0.94 -19.79
CA ALA A 66 -7.65 -2.29 -20.34
C ALA A 66 -7.08 -2.34 -21.78
N GLU A 67 -7.44 -1.37 -22.62
CA GLU A 67 -6.90 -1.27 -23.98
C GLU A 67 -5.45 -0.79 -23.99
N GLY A 68 -5.11 0.21 -23.17
CA GLY A 68 -3.78 0.82 -23.13
C GLY A 68 -2.68 -0.10 -22.63
N VAL A 69 -3.03 -1.09 -21.77
CA VAL A 69 -2.10 -2.08 -21.24
C VAL A 69 -2.07 -3.40 -22.02
N LYS A 70 -2.85 -3.54 -23.08
CA LYS A 70 -2.91 -4.77 -23.87
C LYS A 70 -1.54 -5.13 -24.45
N GLY A 71 -1.04 -6.31 -24.08
CA GLY A 71 0.29 -6.78 -24.47
C GLY A 71 1.44 -5.96 -23.88
N LYS A 72 1.18 -5.17 -22.83
CA LYS A 72 2.18 -4.43 -22.05
C LYS A 72 2.50 -5.14 -20.75
N VAL A 73 3.71 -4.94 -20.26
CA VAL A 73 4.16 -5.51 -18.99
C VAL A 73 3.77 -4.57 -17.85
N VAL A 74 2.89 -5.06 -16.97
CA VAL A 74 2.49 -4.34 -15.74
C VAL A 74 3.19 -4.97 -14.54
N GLY A 75 4.01 -4.19 -13.84
CA GLY A 75 4.77 -4.62 -12.67
C GLY A 75 4.03 -4.32 -11.36
N VAL A 76 3.87 -5.33 -10.50
CA VAL A 76 3.20 -5.22 -9.20
C VAL A 76 3.92 -6.03 -8.14
N LEU A 77 3.73 -5.65 -6.87
CA LEU A 77 4.09 -6.48 -5.72
C LEU A 77 3.15 -7.69 -5.65
N ARG A 78 3.72 -8.88 -5.61
CA ARG A 78 2.98 -10.15 -5.56
C ARG A 78 2.10 -10.23 -4.30
N ALA A 79 0.90 -10.83 -4.42
CA ALA A 79 -0.08 -10.99 -3.35
C ALA A 79 -0.51 -9.67 -2.68
N SER A 80 -0.37 -8.56 -3.38
CA SER A 80 -0.89 -7.26 -2.97
C SER A 80 -2.29 -7.01 -3.55
N ILE A 81 -2.97 -5.98 -3.03
CA ILE A 81 -4.23 -5.51 -3.62
C ILE A 81 -4.04 -5.00 -5.06
N PHE A 82 -2.83 -4.51 -5.37
CA PHE A 82 -2.47 -4.02 -6.71
C PHE A 82 -2.39 -5.17 -7.71
N ASP A 83 -1.83 -6.33 -7.29
CA ASP A 83 -1.84 -7.56 -8.08
C ASP A 83 -3.28 -8.05 -8.33
N ASN A 84 -4.12 -8.09 -7.30
CA ASN A 84 -5.52 -8.46 -7.43
C ASN A 84 -6.27 -7.53 -8.40
N TYR A 85 -6.05 -6.21 -8.26
CA TYR A 85 -6.67 -5.20 -9.11
C TYR A 85 -6.29 -5.38 -10.58
N VAL A 86 -4.99 -5.41 -10.91
CA VAL A 86 -4.57 -5.52 -12.32
C VAL A 86 -4.93 -6.86 -12.91
N THR A 87 -4.93 -7.95 -12.13
CA THR A 87 -5.37 -9.27 -12.57
C THR A 87 -6.84 -9.26 -12.99
N ALA A 88 -7.69 -8.55 -12.27
CA ALA A 88 -9.10 -8.47 -12.57
C ALA A 88 -9.44 -7.44 -13.67
N LYS A 89 -8.81 -6.26 -13.62
CA LYS A 89 -9.18 -5.13 -14.50
C LYS A 89 -8.40 -5.14 -15.83
N PHE A 90 -7.24 -5.80 -15.88
CA PHE A 90 -6.34 -5.82 -17.05
C PHE A 90 -5.99 -7.25 -17.51
N PRO A 91 -6.97 -8.07 -17.89
CA PRO A 91 -6.75 -9.49 -18.21
C PRO A 91 -5.85 -9.72 -19.42
N ASP A 92 -5.69 -8.73 -20.31
CA ASP A 92 -4.86 -8.80 -21.51
C ASP A 92 -3.43 -8.22 -21.31
N ALA A 93 -3.10 -7.77 -20.08
CA ALA A 93 -1.74 -7.33 -19.74
C ALA A 93 -0.84 -8.52 -19.40
N ASP A 94 0.46 -8.38 -19.65
CA ASP A 94 1.48 -9.29 -19.10
C ASP A 94 1.82 -8.81 -17.67
N ILE A 95 1.30 -9.51 -16.63
CA ILE A 95 1.47 -9.11 -15.26
C ILE A 95 2.73 -9.74 -14.67
N GLN A 96 3.76 -8.93 -14.46
CA GLN A 96 4.98 -9.33 -13.81
C GLN A 96 4.93 -9.06 -12.30
N ARG A 97 4.99 -10.14 -11.52
CA ARG A 97 4.88 -10.14 -10.05
C ARG A 97 6.24 -10.19 -9.40
N PHE A 98 6.52 -9.21 -8.54
CA PHE A 98 7.80 -9.07 -7.83
C PHE A 98 7.64 -9.41 -6.35
N THR A 99 8.71 -9.87 -5.72
CA THR A 99 8.74 -10.16 -4.27
C THR A 99 8.96 -8.91 -3.42
N SER A 100 9.54 -7.85 -4.01
CA SER A 100 9.69 -6.54 -3.40
C SER A 100 9.29 -5.43 -4.37
N GLN A 101 8.96 -4.25 -3.84
CA GLN A 101 8.67 -3.08 -4.66
C GLN A 101 9.95 -2.54 -5.32
N GLU A 102 11.07 -2.66 -4.63
CA GLU A 102 12.39 -2.29 -5.14
C GLU A 102 12.74 -3.07 -6.42
N ASP A 103 12.46 -4.38 -6.45
CA ASP A 103 12.67 -5.21 -7.64
C ASP A 103 11.77 -4.79 -8.80
N ALA A 104 10.50 -4.44 -8.51
CA ALA A 104 9.58 -3.92 -9.52
C ALA A 104 10.08 -2.59 -10.10
N ASN A 105 10.52 -1.67 -9.24
CA ASN A 105 11.08 -0.38 -9.65
C ASN A 105 12.36 -0.58 -10.50
N ALA A 106 13.28 -1.43 -10.05
CA ALA A 106 14.50 -1.75 -10.80
C ALA A 106 14.20 -2.38 -12.17
N ALA A 107 13.16 -3.21 -12.25
CA ALA A 107 12.71 -3.79 -13.52
C ALA A 107 12.16 -2.72 -14.48
N ALA A 108 11.42 -1.73 -13.97
CA ALA A 108 10.93 -0.60 -14.76
C ALA A 108 12.08 0.30 -15.24
N VAL A 109 13.04 0.63 -14.37
CA VAL A 109 14.24 1.39 -14.71
C VAL A 109 15.06 0.67 -15.79
N ALA A 110 15.10 -0.65 -15.76
CA ALA A 110 15.75 -1.48 -16.78
C ALA A 110 14.92 -1.66 -18.07
N GLY A 111 13.75 -1.04 -18.19
CA GLY A 111 12.87 -1.13 -19.36
C GLY A 111 12.17 -2.48 -19.53
N ARG A 112 12.09 -3.29 -18.47
CA ARG A 112 11.42 -4.61 -18.49
C ARG A 112 9.94 -4.54 -18.09
N VAL A 113 9.52 -3.42 -17.54
CA VAL A 113 8.15 -3.12 -17.11
C VAL A 113 7.71 -1.83 -17.79
N ASP A 114 6.57 -1.84 -18.44
CA ASP A 114 6.00 -0.69 -19.14
C ASP A 114 5.20 0.22 -18.20
N LEU A 115 4.58 -0.36 -17.16
CA LEU A 115 3.71 0.33 -16.20
C LEU A 115 3.88 -0.28 -14.81
N LEU A 116 4.20 0.53 -13.81
CA LEU A 116 4.18 0.15 -12.39
C LEU A 116 2.83 0.50 -11.77
N PHE A 117 2.38 -0.31 -10.81
CA PHE A 117 1.20 -0.01 -10.02
C PHE A 117 1.42 -0.41 -8.56
N ALA A 118 1.39 0.57 -7.66
CA ALA A 118 1.59 0.39 -6.22
C ALA A 118 0.93 1.52 -5.42
N ASP A 119 1.12 1.51 -4.09
CA ASP A 119 0.72 2.59 -3.20
C ASP A 119 1.21 3.95 -3.70
N LYS A 120 0.34 4.96 -3.71
CA LYS A 120 0.71 6.33 -4.10
C LYS A 120 1.90 6.86 -3.29
N ILE A 121 1.91 6.64 -1.96
CA ILE A 121 3.00 7.10 -1.09
C ILE A 121 4.33 6.47 -1.51
N VAL A 122 4.32 5.19 -1.84
CA VAL A 122 5.51 4.46 -2.30
C VAL A 122 5.96 4.97 -3.67
N MET A 123 5.01 5.16 -4.59
CA MET A 123 5.31 5.68 -5.94
C MET A 123 5.75 7.15 -5.92
N ASP A 124 5.15 8.00 -5.09
CA ASP A 124 5.60 9.38 -4.88
C ASP A 124 7.05 9.40 -4.36
N GLY A 125 7.41 8.47 -3.47
CA GLY A 125 8.79 8.27 -3.02
C GLY A 125 9.71 7.89 -4.18
N PHE A 126 9.36 6.90 -4.96
CA PHE A 126 10.14 6.49 -6.14
C PHE A 126 10.36 7.65 -7.12
N LEU A 127 9.30 8.41 -7.46
CA LEU A 127 9.38 9.54 -8.38
C LEU A 127 10.28 10.69 -7.88
N GLN A 128 10.51 10.80 -6.57
CA GLN A 128 11.40 11.80 -5.98
C GLN A 128 12.86 11.35 -5.93
N HIS A 129 13.14 10.05 -6.03
CA HIS A 129 14.50 9.52 -6.09
C HIS A 129 15.10 9.65 -7.49
N ASP A 130 16.44 9.62 -7.57
CA ASP A 130 17.18 9.79 -8.82
C ASP A 130 16.77 8.77 -9.90
N GLU A 131 16.48 7.54 -9.50
CA GLU A 131 16.04 6.46 -10.38
C GLU A 131 14.66 6.73 -11.01
N GLY A 132 13.78 7.42 -10.28
CA GLY A 132 12.44 7.74 -10.73
C GLY A 132 12.30 9.04 -11.54
N LYS A 133 13.37 9.83 -11.69
CA LYS A 133 13.32 11.14 -12.38
C LYS A 133 12.87 11.08 -13.85
N ASN A 134 13.04 9.92 -14.48
CA ASN A 134 12.62 9.68 -15.86
C ASN A 134 11.25 8.97 -15.93
N PHE A 135 10.48 9.03 -14.86
CA PHE A 135 9.15 8.44 -14.78
C PHE A 135 8.10 9.51 -14.44
N GLU A 136 6.85 9.20 -14.75
CA GLU A 136 5.71 10.09 -14.49
C GLU A 136 4.51 9.29 -13.98
N ALA A 137 3.72 9.92 -13.12
CA ALA A 137 2.42 9.41 -12.69
C ALA A 137 1.40 9.60 -13.81
N VAL A 138 0.55 8.58 -14.06
CA VAL A 138 -0.42 8.60 -15.17
C VAL A 138 -1.85 8.24 -14.79
N GLY A 139 -2.12 7.95 -13.54
CA GLY A 139 -3.47 7.71 -13.05
C GLY A 139 -3.48 7.21 -11.62
N GLU A 140 -4.55 7.52 -10.91
CA GLU A 140 -4.81 7.07 -9.56
C GLU A 140 -6.12 6.28 -9.51
N THR A 141 -6.22 5.34 -8.56
CA THR A 141 -7.46 4.63 -8.25
C THR A 141 -7.51 4.26 -6.78
N ASP A 142 -8.70 4.36 -6.19
CA ASP A 142 -9.03 3.88 -4.86
C ASP A 142 -10.31 3.02 -4.88
N ASP A 143 -10.48 2.22 -5.93
CA ASP A 143 -11.66 1.34 -6.10
C ASP A 143 -11.95 0.58 -4.81
N PRO A 144 -13.08 0.86 -4.12
CA PRO A 144 -13.35 0.33 -2.79
C PRO A 144 -13.48 -1.19 -2.76
N GLU A 145 -13.74 -1.84 -3.90
CA GLU A 145 -13.76 -3.28 -4.03
C GLU A 145 -12.38 -3.89 -3.68
N TYR A 146 -11.29 -3.22 -4.05
CA TYR A 146 -9.91 -3.69 -3.85
C TYR A 146 -9.20 -3.01 -2.69
N PHE A 147 -9.45 -1.72 -2.48
CA PHE A 147 -8.74 -0.93 -1.46
C PHE A 147 -9.39 -1.00 -0.08
N GLY A 148 -10.65 -1.49 0.01
CA GLY A 148 -11.33 -1.71 1.28
C GLY A 148 -11.60 -0.41 2.06
N ALA A 149 -11.51 -0.50 3.40
CA ALA A 149 -11.83 0.61 4.29
C ALA A 149 -10.67 1.61 4.51
N GLY A 150 -9.51 1.35 3.92
CA GLY A 150 -8.29 2.14 4.11
C GLY A 150 -7.19 1.36 4.82
N ILE A 151 -6.10 2.04 5.20
CA ILE A 151 -4.93 1.43 5.83
C ILE A 151 -5.14 1.31 7.33
N ALA A 152 -4.97 0.09 7.87
CA ALA A 152 -5.17 -0.20 9.28
C ALA A 152 -4.08 -1.10 9.85
N ILE A 153 -3.99 -1.20 11.18
CA ILE A 153 -3.05 -2.09 11.87
C ILE A 153 -3.70 -3.47 11.96
N GLY A 154 -3.01 -4.50 11.41
CA GLY A 154 -3.45 -5.89 11.52
C GLY A 154 -3.12 -6.49 12.90
N VAL A 155 -4.08 -7.21 13.48
CA VAL A 155 -3.94 -7.97 14.73
C VAL A 155 -4.59 -9.34 14.58
N ARG A 156 -4.26 -10.31 15.45
CA ARG A 156 -4.98 -11.58 15.46
C ARG A 156 -6.46 -11.39 15.82
N LYS A 157 -7.31 -12.24 15.33
CA LYS A 157 -8.77 -12.12 15.57
C LYS A 157 -9.16 -12.20 17.06
N GLU A 158 -8.41 -12.94 17.83
CA GLU A 158 -8.59 -13.13 19.28
C GLU A 158 -8.04 -11.96 20.11
N ASP A 159 -7.16 -11.11 19.58
CA ASP A 159 -6.47 -10.04 20.30
C ASP A 159 -7.33 -8.76 20.42
N ASN A 160 -8.61 -8.90 20.82
CA ASN A 160 -9.54 -7.78 20.91
C ASN A 160 -9.04 -6.65 21.84
N ALA A 161 -8.48 -7.00 23.01
CA ALA A 161 -7.97 -6.01 23.95
C ALA A 161 -6.81 -5.18 23.34
N LEU A 162 -5.90 -5.83 22.59
CA LEU A 162 -4.82 -5.13 21.91
C LEU A 162 -5.36 -4.20 20.81
N ARG A 163 -6.35 -4.66 20.06
CA ARG A 163 -7.01 -3.86 19.03
C ARG A 163 -7.67 -2.61 19.60
N GLU A 164 -8.39 -2.74 20.71
CA GLU A 164 -9.02 -1.62 21.42
C GLU A 164 -7.98 -0.63 21.96
N ASP A 165 -6.90 -1.12 22.58
CA ASP A 165 -5.78 -0.31 23.03
C ASP A 165 -5.14 0.49 21.87
N LEU A 166 -4.97 -0.14 20.71
CA LEU A 166 -4.43 0.51 19.50
C LEU A 166 -5.39 1.56 18.96
N ASN A 167 -6.70 1.27 18.88
CA ASN A 167 -7.71 2.25 18.46
C ASN A 167 -7.74 3.47 19.40
N ALA A 168 -7.71 3.25 20.72
CA ALA A 168 -7.64 4.33 21.69
C ALA A 168 -6.36 5.18 21.52
N ALA A 169 -5.22 4.53 21.23
CA ALA A 169 -3.96 5.22 20.96
C ALA A 169 -4.01 6.03 19.66
N LEU A 170 -4.56 5.47 18.58
CA LEU A 170 -4.74 6.16 17.30
C LEU A 170 -5.63 7.40 17.46
N LYS A 171 -6.74 7.26 18.17
CA LYS A 171 -7.63 8.38 18.52
C LYS A 171 -6.88 9.46 19.27
N ALA A 172 -6.16 9.10 20.34
CA ALA A 172 -5.42 10.04 21.18
C ALA A 172 -4.34 10.82 20.41
N ILE A 173 -3.59 10.18 19.48
CA ILE A 173 -2.57 10.88 18.69
C ILE A 173 -3.18 11.81 17.62
N LYS A 174 -4.39 11.50 17.13
CA LYS A 174 -5.15 12.39 16.24
C LYS A 174 -5.64 13.62 17.02
N GLU A 175 -6.24 13.42 18.20
CA GLU A 175 -6.80 14.48 19.03
C GLU A 175 -5.73 15.44 19.59
N ASN A 176 -4.56 14.94 20.01
CA ASN A 176 -3.49 15.76 20.57
C ASN A 176 -2.55 16.38 19.53
N GLY A 177 -2.83 16.19 18.24
CA GLY A 177 -2.05 16.74 17.13
C GLY A 177 -0.73 16.03 16.83
N ALA A 178 -0.36 14.96 17.55
CA ALA A 178 0.86 14.20 17.30
C ALA A 178 0.83 13.57 15.91
N TYR A 179 -0.33 13.05 15.48
CA TYR A 179 -0.53 12.51 14.14
C TYR A 179 -0.23 13.56 13.07
N LYS A 180 -0.85 14.75 13.19
CA LYS A 180 -0.64 15.86 12.25
C LYS A 180 0.84 16.28 12.18
N LYS A 181 1.51 16.37 13.34
CA LYS A 181 2.94 16.71 13.38
C LYS A 181 3.81 15.70 12.63
N VAL A 182 3.49 14.41 12.70
CA VAL A 182 4.18 13.36 11.93
C VAL A 182 3.82 13.49 10.45
N ASN A 183 2.54 13.64 10.12
CA ASN A 183 2.09 13.83 8.74
C ASN A 183 2.85 14.96 8.06
N ASP A 184 2.83 16.16 8.64
CA ASP A 184 3.43 17.38 8.07
C ASP A 184 4.97 17.29 7.90
N LYS A 185 5.62 16.38 8.64
CA LYS A 185 7.06 16.12 8.49
C LYS A 185 7.40 15.34 7.23
N TYR A 186 6.52 14.41 6.85
CA TYR A 186 6.82 13.45 5.78
C TYR A 186 6.00 13.67 4.52
N PHE A 187 4.83 14.30 4.62
CA PHE A 187 3.89 14.47 3.51
C PHE A 187 3.52 15.95 3.32
N LYS A 188 3.37 16.36 2.06
CA LYS A 188 2.91 17.71 1.69
C LYS A 188 1.38 17.84 1.73
N TYR A 189 0.67 16.75 1.99
CA TYR A 189 -0.78 16.65 2.04
C TYR A 189 -1.21 15.80 3.25
N ASP A 190 -2.46 15.91 3.65
CA ASP A 190 -3.02 15.14 4.76
C ASP A 190 -3.40 13.73 4.27
N ILE A 191 -2.74 12.70 4.81
CA ILE A 191 -3.03 11.29 4.51
C ILE A 191 -4.10 10.70 5.42
N SER A 192 -4.61 11.43 6.42
CA SER A 192 -5.53 10.89 7.44
C SER A 192 -6.90 10.47 6.92
N GLY A 193 -7.16 10.70 5.61
CA GLY A 193 -8.46 10.42 4.99
C GLY A 193 -9.54 11.44 5.36
N GLY A 194 -9.18 12.56 5.96
CA GLY A 194 -10.06 13.71 6.11
C GLY A 194 -10.39 14.27 4.73
N THR A 195 -11.66 14.24 4.34
CA THR A 195 -12.15 14.97 3.18
C THR A 195 -11.68 16.41 3.29
N THR A 196 -10.82 16.82 2.37
CA THR A 196 -10.56 18.25 2.12
C THR A 196 -11.91 18.88 1.78
N GLN A 197 -12.44 19.69 2.74
CA GLN A 197 -13.55 20.59 2.45
C GLN A 197 -13.08 21.74 1.56
#